data_e55d9931b90b31c4bb12a72efd26dd73
#
_entry.id   e55d9931b90b31c4bb12a72efd26dd73
#
_cell.length_a   1.000
_cell.length_b   1.000
_cell.length_c   1.000
_cell.angle_alpha   90.00
_cell.angle_beta   90.00
_cell.angle_gamma   90.00
#
_symmetry.space_group_name_H-M   'P 1'
#
loop_
_entity.id
_entity.type
_entity.pdbx_description
1 polymer ?
#
loop_
_entity_poly.entity_id
_entity_poly.type
_entity_poly.pdbx_seq_one_letter_code
_entity_poly.pdbx_strand_id
1 'polypeptide(L)'
;MGSGNWIVDNLNSALNTWNNKLAEIWQLISTSPEAFKGGGIWDVIVGINGGLQAIGYALLVLFFVMGIVKTCGSFTEFKKPELVFKSFIRFILAQAAVGHGMELMMAVFRVAQGMVSSIISSSGLSALTATTLPDEMVTIIEDVGLIESIPLWAVTLLGSLFIWVLALVMILTVYSRFFKLYSASGSAAV
;
A
#
# COMPACT_ATOMS: atom_id res chain seq x y z
N MET A 1 -32.12 15.83 -3.83
CA MET A 1 -32.84 17.03 -4.29
C MET A 1 -31.83 18.16 -4.10
N GLY A 2 -31.52 18.93 -5.16
CA GLY A 2 -30.67 20.10 -5.01
C GLY A 2 -31.42 21.14 -4.21
N SER A 3 -30.71 21.87 -3.35
CA SER A 3 -31.28 22.93 -2.49
C SER A 3 -31.78 24.16 -3.29
N GLY A 4 -31.60 24.17 -4.60
CA GLY A 4 -31.86 25.34 -5.44
C GLY A 4 -30.77 26.42 -5.34
N ASN A 5 -29.83 26.29 -4.39
CA ASN A 5 -28.67 27.16 -4.27
C ASN A 5 -27.43 26.42 -4.76
N TRP A 6 -26.89 26.86 -5.89
CA TRP A 6 -25.75 26.22 -6.54
C TRP A 6 -24.46 26.23 -5.70
N ILE A 7 -24.32 27.11 -4.69
CA ILE A 7 -23.21 27.12 -3.73
C ILE A 7 -23.30 25.88 -2.83
N VAL A 8 -24.49 25.61 -2.29
CA VAL A 8 -24.78 24.44 -1.46
C VAL A 8 -24.59 23.16 -2.26
N ASP A 9 -25.06 23.15 -3.51
CA ASP A 9 -24.91 22.00 -4.40
C ASP A 9 -23.43 21.71 -4.74
N ASN A 10 -22.61 22.75 -4.96
CA ASN A 10 -21.18 22.61 -5.21
C ASN A 10 -20.44 22.07 -3.97
N LEU A 11 -20.73 22.58 -2.78
CA LEU A 11 -20.15 22.08 -1.53
C LEU A 11 -20.56 20.64 -1.25
N ASN A 12 -21.83 20.30 -1.42
CA ASN A 12 -22.31 18.94 -1.25
C ASN A 12 -21.66 17.97 -2.27
N SER A 13 -21.47 18.41 -3.52
CA SER A 13 -20.76 17.63 -4.52
C SER A 13 -19.29 17.36 -4.13
N ALA A 14 -18.61 18.39 -3.61
CA ALA A 14 -17.24 18.25 -3.12
C ALA A 14 -17.15 17.29 -1.92
N LEU A 15 -18.06 17.42 -0.95
CA LEU A 15 -18.12 16.54 0.22
C LEU A 15 -18.48 15.10 -0.16
N ASN A 16 -19.40 14.91 -1.11
CA ASN A 16 -19.72 13.58 -1.63
C ASN A 16 -18.51 12.95 -2.32
N THR A 17 -17.77 13.73 -3.12
CA THR A 17 -16.53 13.26 -3.74
C THR A 17 -15.53 12.85 -2.67
N TRP A 18 -15.35 13.63 -1.62
CA TRP A 18 -14.50 13.33 -0.48
C TRP A 18 -14.91 12.02 0.20
N ASN A 19 -16.19 11.89 0.55
CA ASN A 19 -16.73 10.69 1.22
C ASN A 19 -16.53 9.43 0.37
N ASN A 20 -16.81 9.53 -0.93
CA ASN A 20 -16.62 8.42 -1.87
C ASN A 20 -15.13 8.02 -1.97
N LYS A 21 -14.22 9.01 -1.99
CA LYS A 21 -12.77 8.74 -2.02
C LYS A 21 -12.27 8.17 -0.71
N LEU A 22 -12.79 8.58 0.42
CA LEU A 22 -12.51 7.94 1.70
C LEU A 22 -12.99 6.48 1.72
N ALA A 23 -14.19 6.20 1.25
CA ALA A 23 -14.70 4.83 1.18
C ALA A 23 -13.83 3.95 0.25
N GLU A 24 -13.41 4.48 -0.90
CA GLU A 24 -12.49 3.81 -1.82
C GLU A 24 -11.13 3.53 -1.16
N ILE A 25 -10.59 4.49 -0.42
CA ILE A 25 -9.33 4.34 0.33
C ILE A 25 -9.46 3.25 1.39
N TRP A 26 -10.56 3.20 2.13
CA TRP A 26 -10.82 2.16 3.12
C TRP A 26 -10.88 0.78 2.49
N GLN A 27 -11.58 0.67 1.38
CA GLN A 27 -11.63 -0.57 0.61
C GLN A 27 -10.23 -1.00 0.15
N LEU A 28 -9.44 -0.07 -0.39
CA LEU A 28 -8.08 -0.36 -0.86
C LEU A 28 -7.15 -0.77 0.28
N ILE A 29 -7.22 -0.11 1.44
CA ILE A 29 -6.39 -0.44 2.61
C ILE A 29 -6.74 -1.84 3.15
N SER A 30 -8.02 -2.21 3.10
CA SER A 30 -8.51 -3.51 3.55
C SER A 30 -8.31 -4.63 2.53
N THR A 31 -8.04 -4.30 1.27
CA THR A 31 -7.83 -5.29 0.21
C THR A 31 -6.43 -5.89 0.29
N SER A 32 -6.34 -7.22 0.23
CA SER A 32 -5.06 -7.91 0.13
C SER A 32 -4.40 -7.65 -1.22
N PRO A 33 -3.06 -7.66 -1.32
CA PRO A 33 -2.35 -7.51 -2.59
C PRO A 33 -2.74 -8.57 -3.62
N GLU A 34 -3.03 -9.78 -3.16
CA GLU A 34 -3.47 -10.91 -3.98
C GLU A 34 -4.82 -10.63 -4.66
N ALA A 35 -5.73 -9.94 -3.98
CA ALA A 35 -7.08 -9.64 -4.47
C ALA A 35 -7.19 -8.28 -5.19
N PHE A 36 -6.14 -7.47 -5.15
CA PHE A 36 -6.17 -6.15 -5.76
C PHE A 36 -6.41 -6.22 -7.26
N LYS A 37 -7.41 -5.48 -7.74
CA LYS A 37 -7.86 -5.47 -9.15
C LYS A 37 -8.07 -6.87 -9.75
N GLY A 38 -8.64 -7.79 -8.97
CA GLY A 38 -8.98 -9.14 -9.42
C GLY A 38 -7.78 -10.09 -9.54
N GLY A 39 -6.64 -9.76 -8.94
CA GLY A 39 -5.47 -10.66 -8.87
C GLY A 39 -4.56 -10.69 -10.10
N GLY A 40 -4.97 -10.12 -11.25
CA GLY A 40 -4.19 -10.23 -12.49
C GLY A 40 -2.78 -9.65 -12.40
N ILE A 41 -2.59 -8.57 -11.63
CA ILE A 41 -1.26 -7.99 -11.37
C ILE A 41 -0.44 -8.93 -10.48
N TRP A 42 -1.10 -9.57 -9.52
CA TRP A 42 -0.45 -10.50 -8.61
C TRP A 42 0.10 -11.73 -9.35
N ASP A 43 -0.66 -12.30 -10.27
CA ASP A 43 -0.21 -13.45 -11.06
C ASP A 43 1.05 -13.14 -11.87
N VAL A 44 1.14 -11.94 -12.45
CA VAL A 44 2.35 -11.48 -13.15
C VAL A 44 3.53 -11.38 -12.20
N ILE A 45 3.32 -10.85 -10.98
CA ILE A 45 4.38 -10.70 -9.98
C ILE A 45 4.86 -12.06 -9.48
N VAL A 46 3.96 -13.02 -9.27
CA VAL A 46 4.30 -14.41 -8.94
C VAL A 46 5.16 -15.03 -10.04
N GLY A 47 4.79 -14.81 -11.31
CA GLY A 47 5.57 -15.28 -12.46
C GLY A 47 6.98 -14.67 -12.51
N ILE A 48 7.10 -13.36 -12.29
CA ILE A 48 8.41 -12.66 -12.23
C ILE A 48 9.24 -13.20 -11.06
N ASN A 49 8.64 -13.33 -9.87
CA ASN A 49 9.32 -13.85 -8.69
C ASN A 49 9.85 -15.26 -8.93
N GLY A 50 9.07 -16.16 -9.58
CA GLY A 50 9.52 -17.50 -9.93
C GLY A 50 10.74 -17.49 -10.87
N GLY A 51 10.77 -16.59 -11.85
CA GLY A 51 11.94 -16.43 -12.73
C GLY A 51 13.17 -15.91 -11.98
N LEU A 52 13.00 -14.91 -11.12
CA LEU A 52 14.09 -14.37 -10.29
C LEU A 52 14.58 -15.38 -9.25
N GLN A 53 13.68 -16.19 -8.69
CA GLN A 53 14.03 -17.26 -7.75
C GLN A 53 14.98 -18.28 -8.37
N ALA A 54 14.76 -18.66 -9.63
CA ALA A 54 15.67 -19.56 -10.36
C ALA A 54 17.07 -18.97 -10.50
N ILE A 55 17.17 -17.66 -10.82
CA ILE A 55 18.44 -16.92 -10.87
C ILE A 55 19.06 -16.84 -9.47
N GLY A 56 18.27 -16.54 -8.46
CA GLY A 56 18.70 -16.47 -7.05
C GLY A 56 19.33 -17.79 -6.58
N TYR A 57 18.71 -18.92 -6.88
CA TYR A 57 19.28 -20.24 -6.58
C TYR A 57 20.61 -20.51 -7.31
N ALA A 58 20.69 -20.15 -8.59
CA ALA A 58 21.93 -20.32 -9.34
C ALA A 58 23.08 -19.50 -8.75
N LEU A 59 22.82 -18.23 -8.40
CA LEU A 59 23.78 -17.35 -7.75
C LEU A 59 24.17 -17.85 -6.35
N LEU A 60 23.20 -18.36 -5.59
CA LEU A 60 23.42 -18.90 -4.26
C LEU A 60 24.38 -20.11 -4.29
N VAL A 61 24.19 -21.03 -5.23
CA VAL A 61 25.09 -22.18 -5.44
C VAL A 61 26.49 -21.68 -5.85
N LEU A 62 26.56 -20.72 -6.76
CA LEU A 62 27.84 -20.16 -7.23
C LEU A 62 28.60 -19.48 -6.06
N PHE A 63 27.94 -18.66 -5.27
CA PHE A 63 28.56 -18.02 -4.11
C PHE A 63 28.92 -18.99 -3.02
N PHE A 64 28.15 -20.07 -2.81
CA PHE A 64 28.46 -21.13 -1.89
C PHE A 64 29.74 -21.86 -2.28
N VAL A 65 29.86 -22.26 -3.57
CA VAL A 65 31.07 -22.91 -4.09
C VAL A 65 32.29 -22.00 -3.96
N MET A 66 32.16 -20.71 -4.36
CA MET A 66 33.22 -19.74 -4.19
C MET A 66 33.59 -19.55 -2.70
N GLY A 67 32.62 -19.53 -1.80
CA GLY A 67 32.81 -19.42 -0.36
C GLY A 67 33.60 -20.62 0.20
N ILE A 68 33.24 -21.85 -0.22
CA ILE A 68 33.98 -23.05 0.17
C ILE A 68 35.41 -23.02 -0.38
N VAL A 69 35.59 -22.72 -1.67
CA VAL A 69 36.94 -22.64 -2.29
C VAL A 69 37.80 -21.60 -1.56
N LYS A 70 37.25 -20.45 -1.22
CA LYS A 70 37.96 -19.38 -0.52
C LYS A 70 38.29 -19.72 0.94
N THR A 71 37.41 -20.44 1.63
CA THR A 71 37.61 -20.86 3.01
C THR A 71 38.48 -22.10 3.13
N CYS A 72 38.42 -22.99 2.12
CA CYS A 72 39.12 -24.26 2.10
C CYS A 72 40.33 -24.27 1.13
N GLY A 73 40.80 -23.10 0.71
CA GLY A 73 41.95 -22.95 -0.19
C GLY A 73 43.30 -23.49 0.32
N SER A 74 43.33 -23.94 1.55
CA SER A 74 44.44 -24.70 2.14
C SER A 74 43.94 -26.05 2.62
N PHE A 75 44.58 -27.13 2.15
CA PHE A 75 44.25 -28.52 2.56
C PHE A 75 44.27 -28.76 4.06
N THR A 76 44.92 -27.90 4.84
CA THR A 76 44.93 -27.91 6.32
C THR A 76 43.63 -27.43 6.95
N GLU A 77 42.84 -26.61 6.28
CA GLU A 77 41.57 -26.09 6.83
C GLU A 77 40.38 -27.03 6.61
N PHE A 78 40.46 -27.93 5.63
CA PHE A 78 39.50 -29.02 5.46
C PHE A 78 39.44 -29.97 6.68
N LYS A 79 40.46 -29.97 7.53
CA LYS A 79 40.49 -30.75 8.76
C LYS A 79 39.67 -30.14 9.93
N LYS A 80 39.05 -28.96 9.73
CA LYS A 80 38.17 -28.34 10.71
C LYS A 80 36.71 -28.46 10.27
N PRO A 81 36.00 -29.54 10.62
CA PRO A 81 34.61 -29.78 10.20
C PRO A 81 33.66 -28.66 10.65
N GLU A 82 33.99 -27.92 11.70
CA GLU A 82 33.16 -26.81 12.22
C GLU A 82 32.99 -25.67 11.23
N LEU A 83 34.02 -25.33 10.45
CA LEU A 83 33.95 -24.23 9.47
C LEU A 83 33.08 -24.63 8.26
N VAL A 84 33.20 -25.87 7.82
CA VAL A 84 32.37 -26.41 6.72
C VAL A 84 30.90 -26.45 7.17
N PHE A 85 30.64 -26.91 8.40
CA PHE A 85 29.28 -27.01 8.94
C PHE A 85 28.64 -25.63 9.09
N LYS A 86 29.39 -24.62 9.57
CA LYS A 86 28.93 -23.24 9.66
C LYS A 86 28.59 -22.64 8.28
N SER A 87 29.36 -22.96 7.27
CA SER A 87 29.10 -22.52 5.88
C SER A 87 27.83 -23.19 5.32
N PHE A 88 27.62 -24.48 5.66
CA PHE A 88 26.43 -25.22 5.25
C PHE A 88 25.14 -24.68 5.89
N ILE A 89 25.16 -24.32 7.18
CA ILE A 89 24.03 -23.69 7.86
C ILE A 89 23.68 -22.36 7.19
N ARG A 90 24.68 -21.54 6.85
CA ARG A 90 24.45 -20.27 6.15
C ARG A 90 23.83 -20.49 4.78
N PHE A 91 24.27 -21.53 4.06
CA PHE A 91 23.68 -21.89 2.78
C PHE A 91 22.21 -22.28 2.91
N ILE A 92 21.87 -23.14 3.89
CA ILE A 92 20.48 -23.57 4.14
C ILE A 92 19.59 -22.36 4.50
N LEU A 93 20.09 -21.47 5.36
CA LEU A 93 19.33 -20.25 5.71
C LEU A 93 19.12 -19.33 4.51
N ALA A 94 20.15 -19.14 3.69
CA ALA A 94 20.03 -18.35 2.47
C ALA A 94 19.08 -19.00 1.44
N GLN A 95 19.14 -20.32 1.30
CA GLN A 95 18.20 -21.07 0.45
C GLN A 95 16.75 -20.93 0.94
N ALA A 96 16.53 -21.03 2.25
CA ALA A 96 15.20 -20.82 2.83
C ALA A 96 14.69 -19.38 2.60
N ALA A 97 15.57 -18.39 2.73
CA ALA A 97 15.22 -16.98 2.46
C ALA A 97 14.84 -16.75 0.99
N VAL A 98 15.60 -17.29 0.05
CA VAL A 98 15.30 -17.20 -1.40
C VAL A 98 14.00 -17.95 -1.72
N GLY A 99 13.81 -19.16 -1.15
CA GLY A 99 12.63 -19.99 -1.42
C GLY A 99 11.32 -19.43 -0.88
N HIS A 100 11.37 -18.82 0.31
CA HIS A 100 10.18 -18.35 1.04
C HIS A 100 10.10 -16.83 1.12
N GLY A 101 10.93 -16.09 0.35
CA GLY A 101 11.00 -14.64 0.41
C GLY A 101 9.65 -13.97 0.16
N MET A 102 8.88 -14.46 -0.80
CA MET A 102 7.55 -13.95 -1.10
C MET A 102 6.53 -14.25 0.00
N GLU A 103 6.56 -15.45 0.57
CA GLU A 103 5.69 -15.85 1.68
C GLU A 103 5.99 -15.01 2.93
N LEU A 104 7.27 -14.77 3.23
CA LEU A 104 7.68 -13.90 4.32
C LEU A 104 7.19 -12.46 4.12
N MET A 105 7.33 -11.92 2.91
CA MET A 105 6.81 -10.59 2.57
C MET A 105 5.31 -10.51 2.78
N MET A 106 4.57 -11.53 2.33
CA MET A 106 3.13 -11.59 2.50
C MET A 106 2.72 -11.75 3.98
N ALA A 107 3.47 -12.52 4.75
CA ALA A 107 3.23 -12.65 6.20
C ALA A 107 3.37 -11.29 6.92
N VAL A 108 4.44 -10.53 6.62
CA VAL A 108 4.63 -9.16 7.15
C VAL A 108 3.48 -8.25 6.73
N PHE A 109 3.04 -8.35 5.47
CA PHE A 109 1.92 -7.56 4.99
C PHE A 109 0.60 -7.90 5.71
N ARG A 110 0.29 -9.18 5.91
CA ARG A 110 -0.90 -9.61 6.66
C ARG A 110 -0.90 -9.11 8.10
N VAL A 111 0.27 -9.14 8.77
CA VAL A 111 0.42 -8.56 10.11
C VAL A 111 0.13 -7.05 10.08
N ALA A 112 0.73 -6.31 9.15
CA ALA A 112 0.48 -4.87 9.00
C ALA A 112 -0.98 -4.56 8.70
N GLN A 113 -1.64 -5.35 7.85
CA GLN A 113 -3.06 -5.22 7.54
C GLN A 113 -3.94 -5.51 8.77
N GLY A 114 -3.60 -6.51 9.55
CA GLY A 114 -4.28 -6.82 10.82
C GLY A 114 -4.17 -5.67 11.82
N MET A 115 -3.00 -5.04 11.93
CA MET A 115 -2.82 -3.86 12.79
C MET A 115 -3.68 -2.68 12.31
N VAL A 116 -3.68 -2.39 11.01
CA VAL A 116 -4.51 -1.32 10.44
C VAL A 116 -6.00 -1.59 10.71
N SER A 117 -6.47 -2.81 10.47
CA SER A 117 -7.85 -3.22 10.73
C SER A 117 -8.22 -3.06 12.21
N SER A 118 -7.32 -3.44 13.13
CA SER A 118 -7.51 -3.29 14.57
C SER A 118 -7.59 -1.82 15.00
N ILE A 119 -6.72 -0.96 14.45
CA ILE A 119 -6.75 0.48 14.71
C ILE A 119 -8.06 1.10 14.23
N ILE A 120 -8.50 0.74 13.03
CA ILE A 120 -9.76 1.23 12.45
C ILE A 120 -10.94 0.83 13.33
N SER A 121 -11.01 -0.42 13.76
CA SER A 121 -12.12 -0.91 14.58
C SER A 121 -12.12 -0.30 15.98
N SER A 122 -10.94 -0.08 16.57
CA SER A 122 -10.82 0.47 17.94
C SER A 122 -11.01 1.99 18.00
N SER A 123 -10.68 2.72 16.92
CA SER A 123 -10.79 4.19 16.89
C SER A 123 -12.17 4.71 16.46
N GLY A 124 -13.16 3.83 16.24
CA GLY A 124 -14.50 4.23 15.80
C GLY A 124 -14.55 4.73 14.35
N LEU A 125 -13.42 4.73 13.65
CA LEU A 125 -13.32 5.13 12.24
C LEU A 125 -13.99 4.14 11.28
N SER A 126 -14.43 2.98 11.79
CA SER A 126 -15.21 1.99 11.02
C SER A 126 -16.62 2.49 10.66
N ALA A 127 -17.16 3.41 11.46
CA ALA A 127 -18.36 4.15 11.11
C ALA A 127 -17.91 5.48 10.48
N LEU A 128 -17.53 5.46 9.20
CA LEU A 128 -17.37 6.67 8.42
C LEU A 128 -18.72 7.41 8.39
N THR A 129 -18.97 8.25 9.37
CA THR A 129 -20.03 9.24 9.29
C THR A 129 -19.68 10.12 8.10
N ALA A 130 -20.49 10.01 7.04
CA ALA A 130 -20.32 10.85 5.88
C ALA A 130 -20.26 12.31 6.33
N THR A 131 -19.23 13.02 5.93
CA THR A 131 -19.13 14.45 6.19
C THR A 131 -20.22 15.14 5.38
N THR A 132 -21.18 15.74 6.08
CA THR A 132 -22.28 16.49 5.48
C THR A 132 -22.17 17.94 5.87
N LEU A 133 -22.75 18.81 5.06
CA LEU A 133 -22.88 20.22 5.40
C LEU A 133 -23.88 20.36 6.56
N PRO A 134 -23.55 21.06 7.68
CA PRO A 134 -24.50 21.32 8.75
C PRO A 134 -25.70 22.13 8.23
N ASP A 135 -26.90 21.77 8.68
CA ASP A 135 -28.13 22.46 8.25
C ASP A 135 -28.12 23.98 8.57
N GLU A 136 -27.45 24.35 9.65
CA GLU A 136 -27.25 25.77 10.01
C GLU A 136 -26.43 26.53 8.95
N MET A 137 -25.41 25.89 8.36
CA MET A 137 -24.64 26.50 7.28
C MET A 137 -25.44 26.57 5.98
N VAL A 138 -26.28 25.61 5.72
CA VAL A 138 -27.18 25.62 4.54
C VAL A 138 -28.12 26.80 4.62
N THR A 139 -28.77 27.01 5.77
CA THR A 139 -29.70 28.12 5.98
C THR A 139 -29.02 29.49 5.87
N ILE A 140 -27.81 29.64 6.43
CA ILE A 140 -27.02 30.87 6.28
C ILE A 140 -26.68 31.15 4.83
N ILE A 141 -26.28 30.14 4.06
CA ILE A 141 -25.91 30.30 2.65
C ILE A 141 -27.15 30.64 1.80
N GLU A 142 -28.30 30.07 2.13
CA GLU A 142 -29.55 30.32 1.42
C GLU A 142 -30.14 31.72 1.68
N ASP A 143 -29.84 32.28 2.85
CA ASP A 143 -30.33 33.59 3.26
C ASP A 143 -29.45 34.76 2.75
N VAL A 144 -28.30 34.47 2.15
CA VAL A 144 -27.36 35.46 1.60
C VAL A 144 -27.90 36.04 0.29
N GLY A 145 -27.96 37.38 0.21
CA GLY A 145 -28.39 38.09 -1.00
C GLY A 145 -27.50 37.85 -2.22
N LEU A 146 -28.03 38.04 -3.43
CA LEU A 146 -27.35 37.76 -4.70
C LEU A 146 -26.00 38.47 -4.87
N ILE A 147 -25.84 39.67 -4.36
CA ILE A 147 -24.59 40.45 -4.47
C ILE A 147 -23.54 39.97 -3.47
N GLU A 148 -23.96 39.57 -2.28
CA GLU A 148 -23.09 39.05 -1.20
C GLU A 148 -22.69 37.59 -1.46
N SER A 149 -23.41 36.90 -2.33
CA SER A 149 -23.09 35.50 -2.72
C SER A 149 -21.89 35.37 -3.66
N ILE A 150 -21.48 36.43 -4.37
CA ILE A 150 -20.35 36.40 -5.31
C ILE A 150 -19.02 36.06 -4.62
N PRO A 151 -18.58 36.76 -3.54
CA PRO A 151 -17.35 36.39 -2.84
C PRO A 151 -17.47 35.00 -2.16
N LEU A 152 -18.64 34.66 -1.63
CA LEU A 152 -18.89 33.37 -1.01
C LEU A 152 -18.73 32.23 -2.05
N TRP A 153 -19.24 32.44 -3.27
CA TRP A 153 -19.03 31.53 -4.39
C TRP A 153 -17.57 31.32 -4.72
N ALA A 154 -16.78 32.38 -4.84
CA ALA A 154 -15.36 32.22 -5.15
C ALA A 154 -14.63 31.42 -4.09
N VAL A 155 -14.93 31.67 -2.80
CA VAL A 155 -14.34 30.93 -1.67
C VAL A 155 -14.77 29.45 -1.70
N THR A 156 -16.04 29.16 -1.93
CA THR A 156 -16.54 27.77 -1.95
C THR A 156 -16.04 27.01 -3.17
N LEU A 157 -15.85 27.66 -4.32
CA LEU A 157 -15.25 27.06 -5.50
C LEU A 157 -13.78 26.69 -5.27
N LEU A 158 -13.01 27.60 -4.66
CA LEU A 158 -11.63 27.31 -4.27
C LEU A 158 -11.57 26.22 -3.22
N GLY A 159 -12.45 26.23 -2.24
CA GLY A 159 -12.55 25.19 -1.21
C GLY A 159 -12.88 23.81 -1.79
N SER A 160 -13.84 23.74 -2.70
CA SER A 160 -14.21 22.48 -3.39
C SER A 160 -13.07 21.94 -4.25
N LEU A 161 -12.36 22.82 -4.97
CA LEU A 161 -11.17 22.45 -5.74
C LEU A 161 -10.08 21.87 -4.83
N PHE A 162 -9.87 22.52 -3.67
CA PHE A 162 -8.88 22.06 -2.69
C PHE A 162 -9.23 20.68 -2.12
N ILE A 163 -10.49 20.45 -1.77
CA ILE A 163 -10.98 19.14 -1.33
C ILE A 163 -10.74 18.08 -2.41
N TRP A 164 -10.99 18.42 -3.66
CA TRP A 164 -10.79 17.51 -4.78
C TRP A 164 -9.31 17.12 -4.98
N VAL A 165 -8.41 18.12 -4.88
CA VAL A 165 -6.96 17.89 -4.96
C VAL A 165 -6.48 17.03 -3.79
N LEU A 166 -6.93 17.29 -2.57
CA LEU A 166 -6.59 16.48 -1.39
C LEU A 166 -7.07 15.04 -1.53
N ALA A 167 -8.28 14.83 -2.02
CA ALA A 167 -8.83 13.50 -2.28
C ALA A 167 -7.98 12.73 -3.31
N LEU A 168 -7.54 13.42 -4.38
CA LEU A 168 -6.65 12.85 -5.39
C LEU A 168 -5.28 12.47 -4.79
N VAL A 169 -4.67 13.35 -4.01
CA VAL A 169 -3.37 13.09 -3.36
C VAL A 169 -3.46 11.89 -2.43
N MET A 170 -4.53 11.81 -1.62
CA MET A 170 -4.73 10.67 -0.72
C MET A 170 -4.85 9.35 -1.47
N ILE A 171 -5.64 9.28 -2.52
CA ILE A 171 -5.81 8.05 -3.28
C ILE A 171 -4.51 7.63 -3.97
N LEU A 172 -3.75 8.57 -4.55
CA LEU A 172 -2.44 8.30 -5.15
C LEU A 172 -1.44 7.77 -4.12
N THR A 173 -1.49 8.28 -2.89
CA THR A 173 -0.64 7.81 -1.79
C THR A 173 -0.93 6.35 -1.46
N VAL A 174 -2.20 5.96 -1.39
CA VAL A 174 -2.60 4.57 -1.15
C VAL A 174 -2.19 3.66 -2.31
N TYR A 175 -2.39 4.09 -3.56
CA TYR A 175 -1.93 3.34 -4.73
C TYR A 175 -0.40 3.14 -4.74
N SER A 176 0.37 4.16 -4.33
CA SER A 176 1.84 4.06 -4.27
C SER A 176 2.31 2.94 -3.34
N ARG A 177 1.55 2.62 -2.30
CA ARG A 177 1.81 1.50 -1.39
C ARG A 177 1.78 0.16 -2.12
N PHE A 178 0.79 -0.06 -2.99
CA PHE A 178 0.70 -1.29 -3.78
C PHE A 178 1.86 -1.41 -4.77
N PHE A 179 2.23 -0.32 -5.44
CA PHE A 179 3.39 -0.32 -6.35
C PHE A 179 4.69 -0.67 -5.62
N LYS A 180 4.93 -0.09 -4.44
CA LYS A 180 6.11 -0.40 -3.62
C LYS A 180 6.11 -1.87 -3.18
N LEU A 181 4.96 -2.38 -2.75
CA LEU A 181 4.83 -3.77 -2.35
C LEU A 181 5.10 -4.71 -3.52
N TYR A 182 4.52 -4.45 -4.67
CA TYR A 182 4.69 -5.27 -5.87
C TYR A 182 6.14 -5.27 -6.35
N SER A 183 6.79 -4.11 -6.34
CA SER A 183 8.23 -4.03 -6.65
C SER A 183 9.06 -4.85 -5.65
N ALA A 184 8.80 -4.73 -4.35
CA ALA A 184 9.53 -5.47 -3.33
C ALA A 184 9.26 -6.97 -3.38
N SER A 185 8.00 -7.41 -3.60
CA SER A 185 7.67 -8.83 -3.69
C SER A 185 8.21 -9.48 -4.95
N GLY A 186 8.24 -8.75 -6.07
CA GLY A 186 8.84 -9.23 -7.31
C GLY A 186 10.34 -9.49 -7.18
N SER A 187 11.06 -8.67 -6.39
CA SER A 187 12.50 -8.77 -6.17
C SER A 187 12.89 -9.55 -4.90
N ALA A 188 11.95 -10.11 -4.16
CA ALA A 188 12.21 -10.79 -2.87
C ALA A 188 13.09 -12.06 -3.00
N ALA A 189 13.30 -12.56 -4.22
CA ALA A 189 14.11 -13.77 -4.50
C ALA A 189 15.55 -13.45 -4.93
N VAL A 190 15.95 -12.18 -5.03
CA VAL A 190 17.28 -11.71 -5.43
C VAL A 190 17.99 -11.04 -4.28
#